data_958ef8323c7faa898d8e5d82264b06c6
#
_entry.id   958ef8323c7faa898d8e5d82264b06c6
#
_cell.length_a   1.000
_cell.length_b   1.000
_cell.length_c   1.000
_cell.angle_alpha   90.00
_cell.angle_beta   90.00
_cell.angle_gamma   90.00
#
_symmetry.space_group_name_H-M   'P 1'
#
loop_
_entity.id
_entity.type
_entity.pdbx_description
1 polymer ?
#
loop_
_entity_poly.entity_id
_entity_poly.type
_entity_poly.pdbx_seq_one_letter_code
_entity_poly.pdbx_strand_id
1 'polypeptide(L)'
;IVEGTAGNTGIGLGLVGNSLGYKTLIVMPETQSQEKKDALKLIGCELKLVPALPYSNPGNYIRQSQQIAENLAKTHNAGVLWANQFDNIANQMSHYNSTGPEIWEQTNGKIDAFTCAVGTGGTLSGTGLFLKEKNKEIKIALSDPFGSGLFNHYQSGEMKSEGNSITEGIGQGRITKNLENCPIDLSFRIH
;
A
#
# COMPACT_ATOMS: atom_id res chain seq x y z
N ILE A 1 0.25 -8.10 -15.80
CA ILE A 1 -0.01 -7.51 -14.46
C ILE A 1 -0.31 -6.03 -14.65
N VAL A 2 -1.33 -5.51 -13.98
CA VAL A 2 -1.67 -4.06 -13.99
C VAL A 2 -1.68 -3.55 -12.56
N GLU A 3 -1.08 -2.39 -12.30
CA GLU A 3 -1.10 -1.76 -10.98
C GLU A 3 -1.12 -0.24 -11.07
N GLY A 4 -1.90 0.37 -10.17
CA GLY A 4 -1.90 1.81 -9.92
C GLY A 4 -0.99 2.15 -8.74
N THR A 5 0.15 2.77 -8.99
CA THR A 5 1.11 3.07 -7.92
C THR A 5 1.92 4.34 -8.19
N ALA A 6 2.29 5.01 -7.10
CA ALA A 6 3.19 6.17 -7.13
C ALA A 6 4.68 5.80 -6.96
N GLY A 7 5.05 4.50 -6.86
CA GLY A 7 6.47 4.19 -6.62
C GLY A 7 6.82 2.70 -6.48
N ASN A 8 7.35 2.34 -5.31
CA ASN A 8 8.08 1.09 -5.06
C ASN A 8 7.31 -0.20 -5.38
N THR A 9 6.00 -0.23 -5.17
CA THR A 9 5.18 -1.40 -5.54
C THR A 9 5.27 -1.70 -7.04
N GLY A 10 5.27 -0.65 -7.88
CA GLY A 10 5.47 -0.81 -9.32
C GLY A 10 6.82 -1.42 -9.68
N ILE A 11 7.87 -0.98 -9.00
CA ILE A 11 9.23 -1.52 -9.18
C ILE A 11 9.27 -3.00 -8.78
N GLY A 12 8.75 -3.33 -7.59
CA GLY A 12 8.69 -4.72 -7.12
C GLY A 12 7.88 -5.63 -8.05
N LEU A 13 6.69 -5.20 -8.47
CA LEU A 13 5.85 -5.95 -9.41
C LEU A 13 6.52 -6.11 -10.80
N GLY A 14 7.21 -5.07 -11.27
CA GLY A 14 7.94 -5.13 -12.52
C GLY A 14 9.09 -6.13 -12.49
N LEU A 15 9.91 -6.11 -11.43
CA LEU A 15 11.02 -7.05 -11.26
C LEU A 15 10.53 -8.50 -11.17
N VAL A 16 9.56 -8.76 -10.29
CA VAL A 16 9.00 -10.11 -10.12
C VAL A 16 8.23 -10.54 -11.36
N GLY A 17 7.39 -9.67 -11.92
CA GLY A 17 6.61 -9.96 -13.12
C GLY A 17 7.50 -10.33 -14.30
N ASN A 18 8.53 -9.55 -14.57
CA ASN A 18 9.46 -9.81 -15.66
C ASN A 18 10.27 -11.10 -15.44
N SER A 19 10.72 -11.38 -14.21
CA SER A 19 11.43 -12.63 -13.89
C SER A 19 10.57 -13.88 -14.14
N LEU A 20 9.25 -13.74 -14.07
CA LEU A 20 8.27 -14.78 -14.33
C LEU A 20 7.70 -14.75 -15.78
N GLY A 21 8.19 -13.86 -16.63
CA GLY A 21 7.75 -13.72 -18.02
C GLY A 21 6.44 -12.98 -18.22
N TYR A 22 5.96 -12.26 -17.22
CA TYR A 22 4.74 -11.45 -17.33
C TYR A 22 5.04 -10.03 -17.82
N LYS A 23 4.15 -9.49 -18.65
CA LYS A 23 4.12 -8.06 -18.95
C LYS A 23 3.52 -7.28 -17.78
N THR A 24 4.13 -6.15 -17.43
CA THR A 24 3.67 -5.31 -16.33
C THR A 24 3.37 -3.90 -16.82
N LEU A 25 2.13 -3.44 -16.60
CA LEU A 25 1.68 -2.09 -16.89
C LEU A 25 1.45 -1.32 -15.57
N ILE A 26 2.16 -0.22 -15.40
CA ILE A 26 2.06 0.65 -14.23
C ILE A 26 1.33 1.94 -14.60
N VAL A 27 0.25 2.23 -13.89
CA VAL A 27 -0.49 3.50 -14.00
C VAL A 27 -0.02 4.42 -12.88
N MET A 28 0.52 5.57 -13.21
CA MET A 28 1.24 6.44 -12.28
C MET A 28 0.84 7.90 -12.47
N PRO A 29 0.73 8.70 -11.38
CA PRO A 29 0.58 10.15 -11.51
C PRO A 29 1.78 10.76 -12.24
N GLU A 30 1.52 11.66 -13.18
CA GLU A 30 2.56 12.35 -13.96
C GLU A 30 3.52 13.21 -13.11
N THR A 31 3.08 13.59 -11.90
CA THR A 31 3.85 14.39 -10.94
C THR A 31 4.97 13.62 -10.25
N GLN A 32 5.03 12.29 -10.40
CA GLN A 32 6.10 11.50 -9.80
C GLN A 32 7.46 11.79 -10.44
N SER A 33 8.54 11.60 -9.65
CA SER A 33 9.89 11.93 -10.05
C SER A 33 10.33 11.20 -11.32
N GLN A 34 11.25 11.81 -12.08
CA GLN A 34 11.75 11.22 -13.32
C GLN A 34 12.53 9.94 -13.04
N GLU A 35 13.28 9.87 -11.92
CA GLU A 35 14.01 8.66 -11.54
C GLU A 35 13.10 7.44 -11.36
N LYS A 36 11.91 7.61 -10.75
CA LYS A 36 10.93 6.52 -10.60
C LYS A 36 10.42 6.03 -11.96
N LYS A 37 10.14 6.96 -12.87
CA LYS A 37 9.68 6.64 -14.24
C LYS A 37 10.75 5.89 -15.03
N ASP A 38 12.00 6.34 -14.91
CA ASP A 38 13.13 5.73 -15.61
C ASP A 38 13.48 4.35 -15.04
N ALA A 39 13.44 4.19 -13.71
CA ALA A 39 13.60 2.89 -13.06
C ALA A 39 12.56 1.88 -13.56
N LEU A 40 11.28 2.26 -13.63
CA LEU A 40 10.23 1.39 -14.14
C LEU A 40 10.41 1.00 -15.60
N LYS A 41 10.82 1.94 -16.45
CA LYS A 41 11.14 1.65 -17.86
C LYS A 41 12.36 0.73 -18.00
N LEU A 42 13.41 0.97 -17.20
CA LEU A 42 14.64 0.17 -17.22
C LEU A 42 14.37 -1.31 -16.90
N ILE A 43 13.45 -1.59 -15.98
CA ILE A 43 13.04 -2.95 -15.65
C ILE A 43 11.96 -3.51 -16.59
N GLY A 44 11.66 -2.82 -17.70
CA GLY A 44 10.75 -3.29 -18.75
C GLY A 44 9.26 -3.12 -18.49
N CYS A 45 8.85 -2.27 -17.55
CA CYS A 45 7.45 -1.95 -17.36
C CYS A 45 6.91 -1.00 -18.44
N GLU A 46 5.70 -1.25 -18.88
CA GLU A 46 4.91 -0.26 -19.61
C GLU A 46 4.38 0.79 -18.62
N LEU A 47 4.47 2.08 -18.98
CA LEU A 47 3.97 3.16 -18.13
C LEU A 47 2.79 3.87 -18.79
N LYS A 48 1.73 4.07 -18.00
CA LYS A 48 0.66 5.01 -18.31
C LYS A 48 0.65 6.13 -17.28
N LEU A 49 1.03 7.33 -17.71
CA LEU A 49 0.96 8.52 -16.87
C LEU A 49 -0.45 9.12 -16.93
N VAL A 50 -0.94 9.56 -15.76
CA VAL A 50 -2.25 10.18 -15.60
C VAL A 50 -2.13 11.42 -14.71
N PRO A 51 -3.07 12.38 -14.76
CA PRO A 51 -3.08 13.51 -13.85
C PRO A 51 -3.11 13.09 -12.38
N ALA A 52 -2.48 13.87 -11.50
CA ALA A 52 -2.54 13.66 -10.05
C ALA A 52 -3.90 14.12 -9.51
N LEU A 53 -4.83 13.20 -9.37
CA LEU A 53 -6.21 13.44 -8.94
C LEU A 53 -6.52 12.67 -7.65
N PRO A 54 -7.41 13.20 -6.78
CA PRO A 54 -7.83 12.50 -5.57
C PRO A 54 -8.58 11.20 -5.90
N TYR A 55 -8.60 10.24 -4.97
CA TYR A 55 -9.24 8.93 -5.15
C TYR A 55 -10.74 9.01 -5.52
N SER A 56 -11.43 10.04 -5.08
CA SER A 56 -12.84 10.30 -5.44
C SER A 56 -13.06 10.55 -6.94
N ASN A 57 -12.02 11.01 -7.66
CA ASN A 57 -12.09 11.29 -9.09
C ASN A 57 -11.89 10.01 -9.92
N PRO A 58 -12.73 9.72 -10.93
CA PRO A 58 -12.55 8.56 -11.81
C PRO A 58 -11.22 8.51 -12.57
N GLY A 59 -10.58 9.66 -12.80
CA GLY A 59 -9.26 9.78 -13.41
C GLY A 59 -8.09 9.45 -12.49
N ASN A 60 -8.34 9.15 -11.20
CA ASN A 60 -7.29 8.76 -10.27
C ASN A 60 -6.56 7.50 -10.74
N TYR A 61 -5.24 7.45 -10.56
CA TYR A 61 -4.37 6.39 -11.07
C TYR A 61 -4.77 4.97 -10.60
N ILE A 62 -5.30 4.81 -9.39
CA ILE A 62 -5.78 3.52 -8.86
C ILE A 62 -7.04 3.09 -9.63
N ARG A 63 -8.02 4.00 -9.79
CA ARG A 63 -9.26 3.73 -10.54
C ARG A 63 -8.99 3.47 -12.02
N GLN A 64 -8.08 4.22 -12.61
CA GLN A 64 -7.65 4.01 -14.00
C GLN A 64 -6.97 2.66 -14.19
N SER A 65 -6.15 2.21 -13.23
CA SER A 65 -5.51 0.88 -13.31
C SER A 65 -6.54 -0.25 -13.27
N GLN A 66 -7.56 -0.13 -12.42
CA GLN A 66 -8.67 -1.07 -12.37
C GLN A 66 -9.40 -1.15 -13.70
N GLN A 67 -9.83 -0.01 -14.24
CA GLN A 67 -10.55 0.05 -15.50
C GLN A 67 -9.74 -0.52 -16.67
N ILE A 68 -8.44 -0.26 -16.71
CA ILE A 68 -7.55 -0.82 -17.71
C ILE A 68 -7.45 -2.34 -17.56
N ALA A 69 -7.27 -2.86 -16.36
CA ALA A 69 -7.22 -4.29 -16.12
C ALA A 69 -8.51 -4.99 -16.55
N GLU A 70 -9.67 -4.43 -16.20
CA GLU A 70 -10.99 -4.94 -16.61
C GLU A 70 -11.18 -4.93 -18.15
N ASN A 71 -10.70 -3.90 -18.83
CA ASN A 71 -10.78 -3.81 -20.28
C ASN A 71 -9.82 -4.79 -20.98
N LEU A 72 -8.59 -4.89 -20.49
CA LEU A 72 -7.61 -5.85 -21.02
C LEU A 72 -8.06 -7.30 -20.81
N ALA A 73 -8.71 -7.61 -19.68
CA ALA A 73 -9.24 -8.95 -19.41
C ALA A 73 -10.26 -9.44 -20.45
N LYS A 74 -10.95 -8.52 -21.16
CA LYS A 74 -11.90 -8.86 -22.22
C LYS A 74 -11.22 -9.32 -23.51
N THR A 75 -9.96 -9.00 -23.73
CA THR A 75 -9.23 -9.21 -25.00
C THR A 75 -7.98 -10.10 -24.86
N HIS A 76 -7.45 -10.27 -23.64
CA HIS A 76 -6.24 -11.06 -23.38
C HIS A 76 -6.59 -12.48 -22.92
N ASN A 77 -6.45 -13.46 -23.80
CA ASN A 77 -6.75 -14.88 -23.50
C ASN A 77 -5.85 -15.47 -22.41
N ALA A 78 -4.64 -14.92 -22.21
CA ALA A 78 -3.70 -15.35 -21.16
C ALA A 78 -4.09 -14.84 -19.74
N GLY A 79 -5.14 -14.06 -19.65
CA GLY A 79 -5.60 -13.47 -18.40
C GLY A 79 -4.90 -12.15 -18.05
N VAL A 80 -5.51 -11.41 -17.11
CA VAL A 80 -5.00 -10.15 -16.60
C VAL A 80 -5.12 -10.14 -15.07
N LEU A 81 -4.05 -9.81 -14.38
CA LEU A 81 -4.03 -9.62 -12.95
C LEU A 81 -3.97 -8.12 -12.63
N TRP A 82 -5.02 -7.59 -11.99
CA TRP A 82 -4.94 -6.31 -11.29
C TRP A 82 -4.41 -6.55 -9.87
N ALA A 83 -3.19 -6.07 -9.57
CA ALA A 83 -2.55 -6.36 -8.29
C ALA A 83 -3.25 -5.70 -7.11
N ASN A 84 -3.84 -4.49 -7.30
CA ASN A 84 -4.73 -3.82 -6.33
C ASN A 84 -4.12 -3.75 -4.91
N GLN A 85 -2.93 -3.19 -4.78
CA GLN A 85 -2.16 -3.19 -3.53
C GLN A 85 -2.93 -2.69 -2.30
N PHE A 86 -3.92 -1.81 -2.48
CA PHE A 86 -4.68 -1.23 -1.37
C PHE A 86 -5.73 -2.18 -0.80
N ASP A 87 -6.38 -2.98 -1.65
CA ASP A 87 -7.54 -3.76 -1.25
C ASP A 87 -7.36 -5.27 -1.49
N ASN A 88 -6.25 -5.70 -2.07
CA ASN A 88 -5.88 -7.11 -2.15
C ASN A 88 -5.19 -7.53 -0.84
N ILE A 89 -5.86 -8.38 -0.07
CA ILE A 89 -5.36 -8.87 1.23
C ILE A 89 -4.09 -9.71 1.14
N ALA A 90 -3.65 -10.14 -0.06
CA ALA A 90 -2.36 -10.78 -0.25
C ALA A 90 -1.20 -9.90 0.25
N ASN A 91 -1.35 -8.56 0.17
CA ASN A 91 -0.41 -7.62 0.75
C ASN A 91 -0.31 -7.78 2.28
N GLN A 92 -1.43 -7.72 3.00
CA GLN A 92 -1.48 -7.96 4.44
C GLN A 92 -0.94 -9.35 4.81
N MET A 93 -1.37 -10.40 4.08
CA MET A 93 -0.97 -11.77 4.34
C MET A 93 0.52 -12.02 4.10
N SER A 94 1.16 -11.31 3.19
CA SER A 94 2.61 -11.42 3.00
C SER A 94 3.36 -10.96 4.25
N HIS A 95 2.95 -9.85 4.87
CA HIS A 95 3.54 -9.35 6.10
C HIS A 95 3.21 -10.22 7.33
N TYR A 96 2.01 -10.80 7.37
CA TYR A 96 1.65 -11.76 8.40
C TYR A 96 2.52 -13.03 8.34
N ASN A 97 2.79 -13.53 7.12
CA ASN A 97 3.53 -14.79 6.91
C ASN A 97 5.06 -14.62 6.90
N SER A 98 5.59 -13.40 6.74
CA SER A 98 7.04 -13.15 6.66
C SER A 98 7.50 -12.08 7.65
N THR A 99 7.12 -10.81 7.47
CA THR A 99 7.64 -9.68 8.25
C THR A 99 7.34 -9.84 9.75
N GLY A 100 6.14 -10.26 10.12
CA GLY A 100 5.77 -10.51 11.51
C GLY A 100 6.62 -11.62 12.16
N PRO A 101 6.72 -12.82 11.55
CA PRO A 101 7.62 -13.88 12.01
C PRO A 101 9.08 -13.45 12.13
N GLU A 102 9.62 -12.76 11.12
CA GLU A 102 11.02 -12.28 11.12
C GLU A 102 11.28 -11.32 12.27
N ILE A 103 10.40 -10.34 12.51
CA ILE A 103 10.52 -9.42 13.64
C ILE A 103 10.48 -10.17 14.97
N TRP A 104 9.55 -11.11 15.13
CA TRP A 104 9.44 -11.91 16.34
C TRP A 104 10.70 -12.74 16.62
N GLU A 105 11.25 -13.38 15.61
CA GLU A 105 12.46 -14.19 15.70
C GLU A 105 13.68 -13.31 16.01
N GLN A 106 13.89 -12.22 15.27
CA GLN A 106 15.04 -11.32 15.44
C GLN A 106 15.05 -10.60 16.77
N THR A 107 13.89 -10.39 17.37
CA THR A 107 13.77 -9.80 18.72
C THR A 107 13.76 -10.85 19.83
N ASN A 108 13.85 -12.14 19.49
CA ASN A 108 13.67 -13.27 20.43
C ASN A 108 12.37 -13.15 21.23
N GLY A 109 11.30 -12.66 20.61
CA GLY A 109 10.00 -12.41 21.23
C GLY A 109 9.98 -11.27 22.26
N LYS A 110 11.06 -10.51 22.39
CA LYS A 110 11.17 -9.37 23.34
C LYS A 110 10.79 -8.08 22.62
N ILE A 111 9.51 -7.90 22.45
CA ILE A 111 8.93 -6.74 21.79
C ILE A 111 7.71 -6.24 22.57
N ASP A 112 7.69 -4.97 22.93
CA ASP A 112 6.60 -4.33 23.67
C ASP A 112 5.63 -3.60 22.75
N ALA A 113 6.14 -3.06 21.63
CA ALA A 113 5.31 -2.35 20.66
C ALA A 113 5.88 -2.45 19.24
N PHE A 114 4.97 -2.36 18.25
CA PHE A 114 5.29 -2.20 16.83
C PHE A 114 4.60 -0.97 16.29
N THR A 115 5.35 -0.08 15.63
CA THR A 115 4.78 1.12 15.01
C THR A 115 5.30 1.26 13.58
N CYS A 116 4.43 1.67 12.69
CA CYS A 116 4.82 2.12 11.34
C CYS A 116 3.79 3.08 10.75
N ALA A 117 4.20 3.79 9.70
CA ALA A 117 3.30 4.58 8.88
C ALA A 117 2.46 3.70 7.95
N VAL A 118 1.35 4.25 7.45
CA VAL A 118 0.43 3.54 6.59
C VAL A 118 0.36 4.18 5.20
N GLY A 119 0.76 3.41 4.19
CA GLY A 119 0.37 3.62 2.80
C GLY A 119 -0.84 2.75 2.46
N THR A 120 -0.65 1.46 2.22
CA THR A 120 -1.72 0.50 1.96
C THR A 120 -2.32 -0.11 3.24
N GLY A 121 -1.59 -0.09 4.33
CA GLY A 121 -1.95 -0.73 5.60
C GLY A 121 -1.46 -2.17 5.76
N GLY A 122 -0.97 -2.80 4.68
CA GLY A 122 -0.56 -4.20 4.70
C GLY A 122 0.50 -4.51 5.76
N THR A 123 1.55 -3.68 5.86
CA THR A 123 2.65 -3.87 6.80
C THR A 123 2.18 -3.78 8.25
N LEU A 124 1.50 -2.67 8.61
CA LEU A 124 1.02 -2.47 9.97
C LEU A 124 0.05 -3.57 10.39
N SER A 125 -0.90 -3.88 9.51
CA SER A 125 -1.95 -4.86 9.80
C SER A 125 -1.40 -6.29 9.83
N GLY A 126 -0.68 -6.75 8.80
CA GLY A 126 -0.17 -8.10 8.74
C GLY A 126 0.80 -8.41 9.88
N THR A 127 1.78 -7.51 10.11
CA THR A 127 2.71 -7.64 11.23
C THR A 127 1.99 -7.57 12.57
N GLY A 128 1.07 -6.60 12.72
CA GLY A 128 0.31 -6.41 13.96
C GLY A 128 -0.55 -7.62 14.33
N LEU A 129 -1.25 -8.21 13.36
CA LEU A 129 -2.05 -9.42 13.56
C LEU A 129 -1.17 -10.58 14.05
N PHE A 130 -0.03 -10.83 13.39
CA PHE A 130 0.90 -11.88 13.80
C PHE A 130 1.46 -11.64 15.22
N LEU A 131 1.90 -10.42 15.52
CA LEU A 131 2.46 -10.10 16.83
C LEU A 131 1.41 -10.23 17.95
N LYS A 132 0.18 -9.78 17.71
CA LYS A 132 -0.95 -9.95 18.67
C LYS A 132 -1.33 -11.41 18.90
N GLU A 133 -1.15 -12.27 17.91
CA GLU A 133 -1.34 -13.73 18.08
C GLU A 133 -0.27 -14.30 19.01
N LYS A 134 0.98 -13.86 18.92
CA LYS A 134 2.07 -14.28 19.80
C LYS A 134 1.94 -13.74 21.22
N ASN A 135 1.62 -12.46 21.36
CA ASN A 135 1.43 -11.80 22.65
C ASN A 135 0.45 -10.63 22.52
N LYS A 136 -0.72 -10.75 23.16
CA LYS A 136 -1.79 -9.75 23.11
C LYS A 136 -1.41 -8.41 23.76
N GLU A 137 -0.40 -8.39 24.62
CA GLU A 137 0.06 -7.18 25.32
C GLU A 137 0.89 -6.26 24.42
N ILE A 138 1.47 -6.77 23.31
CA ILE A 138 2.23 -5.97 22.36
C ILE A 138 1.32 -4.86 21.81
N LYS A 139 1.78 -3.62 21.88
CA LYS A 139 1.04 -2.46 21.37
C LYS A 139 1.30 -2.26 19.90
N ILE A 140 0.23 -2.14 19.12
CA ILE A 140 0.29 -1.81 17.71
C ILE A 140 -0.06 -0.34 17.52
N ALA A 141 0.85 0.44 16.98
CA ALA A 141 0.72 1.87 16.88
C ALA A 141 0.79 2.38 15.43
N LEU A 142 -0.16 3.20 15.05
CA LEU A 142 -0.15 3.93 13.80
C LEU A 142 0.63 5.23 13.96
N SER A 143 1.64 5.45 13.11
CA SER A 143 2.29 6.76 12.91
C SER A 143 1.74 7.40 11.65
N ASP A 144 0.88 8.40 11.80
CA ASP A 144 0.15 9.00 10.68
C ASP A 144 0.67 10.40 10.36
N PRO A 145 1.03 10.72 9.09
CA PRO A 145 1.54 12.04 8.76
C PRO A 145 0.44 13.09 8.87
N PHE A 146 0.84 14.32 9.20
CA PHE A 146 -0.05 15.47 9.09
C PHE A 146 -0.62 15.55 7.67
N GLY A 147 -1.90 15.86 7.54
CA GLY A 147 -2.61 15.84 6.25
C GLY A 147 -3.30 14.51 5.91
N SER A 148 -3.05 13.44 6.67
CA SER A 148 -3.79 12.17 6.58
C SER A 148 -5.07 12.18 7.44
N GLY A 149 -6.01 11.29 7.14
CA GLY A 149 -7.27 11.14 7.90
C GLY A 149 -7.26 10.00 8.92
N LEU A 150 -6.25 9.12 8.90
CA LEU A 150 -6.26 7.91 9.73
C LEU A 150 -6.11 8.22 11.21
N PHE A 151 -5.26 9.17 11.59
CA PHE A 151 -5.13 9.57 13.00
C PHE A 151 -6.49 9.96 13.58
N ASN A 152 -7.22 10.88 12.93
CA ASN A 152 -8.53 11.31 13.40
C ASN A 152 -9.52 10.15 13.46
N HIS A 153 -9.50 9.27 12.45
CA HIS A 153 -10.37 8.09 12.44
C HIS A 153 -10.16 7.18 13.66
N TYR A 154 -8.92 6.87 14.02
CA TYR A 154 -8.63 6.01 15.18
C TYR A 154 -8.75 6.71 16.52
N GLN A 155 -8.74 8.05 16.57
CA GLN A 155 -8.97 8.82 17.80
C GLN A 155 -10.44 9.11 18.06
N SER A 156 -11.21 9.47 17.03
CA SER A 156 -12.58 9.99 17.17
C SER A 156 -13.63 9.28 16.30
N GLY A 157 -13.21 8.35 15.43
CA GLY A 157 -14.09 7.69 14.46
C GLY A 157 -14.34 8.50 13.19
N GLU A 158 -13.80 9.73 13.07
CA GLU A 158 -14.01 10.59 11.91
C GLU A 158 -12.84 10.51 10.93
N MET A 159 -13.14 10.15 9.67
CA MET A 159 -12.14 10.20 8.58
C MET A 159 -11.98 11.64 8.08
N LYS A 160 -11.20 12.44 8.79
CA LYS A 160 -11.00 13.86 8.49
C LYS A 160 -9.51 14.18 8.38
N SER A 161 -9.10 14.70 7.22
CA SER A 161 -7.76 15.21 7.01
C SER A 161 -7.67 16.68 7.43
N GLU A 162 -6.54 17.07 8.03
CA GLU A 162 -6.24 18.45 8.43
C GLU A 162 -4.90 18.85 7.84
N GLY A 163 -4.87 19.95 7.08
CA GLY A 163 -3.68 20.43 6.38
C GLY A 163 -3.29 19.58 5.18
N ASN A 164 -2.03 19.72 4.77
CA ASN A 164 -1.44 18.99 3.64
C ASN A 164 -0.21 18.21 4.11
N SER A 165 0.00 17.03 3.54
CA SER A 165 1.21 16.25 3.75
C SER A 165 2.24 16.56 2.67
N ILE A 166 3.51 16.62 3.07
CA ILE A 166 4.67 16.64 2.14
C ILE A 166 5.19 15.22 1.87
N THR A 167 4.62 14.21 2.54
CA THR A 167 5.07 12.82 2.42
C THR A 167 4.49 12.16 1.17
N GLU A 168 5.26 11.28 0.56
CA GLU A 168 4.82 10.42 -0.54
C GLU A 168 4.69 8.97 -0.05
N GLY A 169 3.64 8.29 -0.50
CA GLY A 169 3.43 6.86 -0.25
C GLY A 169 2.86 6.49 1.12
N ILE A 170 2.70 7.44 2.03
CA ILE A 170 2.05 7.27 3.34
C ILE A 170 0.97 8.32 3.56
N GLY A 171 0.06 8.02 4.49
CA GLY A 171 -1.14 8.84 4.74
C GLY A 171 -2.31 8.45 3.85
N GLN A 172 -3.47 8.23 4.45
CA GLN A 172 -4.68 7.80 3.74
C GLN A 172 -5.89 8.64 4.13
N GLY A 173 -6.79 8.81 3.16
CA GLY A 173 -8.12 9.41 3.35
C GLY A 173 -9.25 8.39 3.38
N ARG A 174 -8.93 7.09 3.47
CA ARG A 174 -9.90 5.99 3.58
C ARG A 174 -9.30 4.79 4.31
N ILE A 175 -10.13 3.93 4.86
CA ILE A 175 -9.72 2.61 5.31
C ILE A 175 -9.62 1.70 4.09
N THR A 176 -8.44 1.11 3.88
CA THR A 176 -8.20 0.10 2.86
C THR A 176 -8.60 -1.28 3.39
N LYS A 177 -8.84 -2.26 2.50
CA LYS A 177 -9.12 -3.64 2.96
C LYS A 177 -7.95 -4.25 3.74
N ASN A 178 -6.72 -3.88 3.40
CA ASN A 178 -5.54 -4.31 4.16
C ASN A 178 -5.51 -3.76 5.60
N LEU A 179 -6.27 -2.70 5.89
CA LEU A 179 -6.29 -2.04 7.21
C LEU A 179 -7.55 -2.36 8.03
N GLU A 180 -8.62 -2.88 7.42
CA GLU A 180 -9.93 -3.08 8.06
C GLU A 180 -9.85 -3.85 9.39
N ASN A 181 -8.98 -4.86 9.49
CA ASN A 181 -8.85 -5.72 10.68
C ASN A 181 -7.55 -5.45 11.45
N CYS A 182 -6.90 -4.31 11.24
CA CYS A 182 -5.66 -3.98 11.92
C CYS A 182 -5.92 -3.73 13.42
N PRO A 183 -5.20 -4.44 14.32
CA PRO A 183 -5.41 -4.32 15.77
C PRO A 183 -4.68 -3.10 16.34
N ILE A 184 -5.04 -1.89 15.89
CA ILE A 184 -4.40 -0.64 16.31
C ILE A 184 -4.83 -0.31 17.75
N ASP A 185 -3.86 -0.23 18.66
CA ASP A 185 -4.05 0.19 20.05
C ASP A 185 -3.83 1.69 20.23
N LEU A 186 -2.91 2.27 19.46
CA LEU A 186 -2.47 3.66 19.59
C LEU A 186 -2.36 4.31 18.20
N SER A 187 -2.60 5.61 18.14
CA SER A 187 -2.30 6.40 16.93
C SER A 187 -1.61 7.71 17.29
N PHE A 188 -0.61 8.08 16.50
CA PHE A 188 0.18 9.29 16.66
C PHE A 188 0.15 10.11 15.38
N ARG A 189 -0.05 11.41 15.53
CA ARG A 189 0.11 12.37 14.43
C ARG A 189 1.55 12.86 14.39
N ILE A 190 2.20 12.73 13.24
CA ILE A 190 3.59 13.13 13.03
C ILE A 190 3.61 14.39 12.16
N HIS A 191 4.35 15.41 12.61
CA HIS A 191 4.53 16.69 11.93
C HIS A 191 5.83 16.78 11.17
#